data_37504b90f48d602a0483333356acbcaa
#
_entry.id   37504b90f48d602a0483333356acbcaa
#
_cell.length_a   1.000
_cell.length_b   1.000
_cell.length_c   1.000
_cell.angle_alpha   90.00
_cell.angle_beta   90.00
_cell.angle_gamma   90.00
#
_symmetry.space_group_name_H-M   'P 1'
#
loop_
_entity.id
_entity.type
_entity.pdbx_description
1 polymer ?
#
loop_
_entity_poly.entity_id
_entity_poly.type
_entity_poly.pdbx_seq_one_letter_code
_entity_poly.pdbx_strand_id
1 'polypeptide(L)'
;MQTQRRFFPRAAAALVVLACACAVADAQGVRTPRPSQKASVTQTVGVTDLTITYSRPGVKGRKIWGDPPAGAAAGTATLDDARSRAEGAVIVPYGHVWRTGANEATLFKVTDDVLINGQPLAAGSYSLHTIPGRDEWTIIFNKDDGQWGSFTYDEKKYALRVKAKPQATTDSQEWLAYSIDPVSDSSARVNIRWEKLTVPFTVEVKDVPALTLAKAREAVSSAKPDDWRTPLQAANYILQNKLDLAQGMTWAEQSIKAQENFNNLGLKARILAAQGKTADAITTGQKALEVGRAAKADERALAAFEKTLSEWKAKQ
;
A
#
# COMPACT_ATOMS: atom_id res chain seq x y z
N MET A 1 86.82 15.10 -20.98
CA MET A 1 85.65 14.31 -21.38
C MET A 1 84.63 14.36 -20.27
N GLN A 2 83.65 15.23 -20.35
CA GLN A 2 82.63 15.42 -19.36
C GLN A 2 81.29 14.86 -19.94
N THR A 3 80.80 13.85 -19.33
CA THR A 3 79.47 13.27 -19.66
C THR A 3 78.40 13.95 -18.83
N GLN A 4 77.58 14.79 -19.48
CA GLN A 4 76.41 15.39 -18.85
C GLN A 4 75.28 14.36 -18.75
N ARG A 5 74.84 14.07 -17.53
CA ARG A 5 73.59 13.33 -17.25
C ARG A 5 72.40 14.29 -17.32
N ARG A 6 71.53 14.09 -18.31
CA ARG A 6 70.22 14.78 -18.43
C ARG A 6 69.25 14.13 -17.46
N PHE A 7 68.76 14.89 -16.51
CA PHE A 7 67.57 14.54 -15.71
C PHE A 7 66.30 14.82 -16.50
N PHE A 8 65.47 13.78 -16.72
CA PHE A 8 64.09 13.94 -17.17
C PHE A 8 63.17 14.00 -15.95
N PRO A 9 62.31 15.01 -15.80
CA PRO A 9 61.28 14.98 -14.81
C PRO A 9 60.15 14.01 -15.19
N ARG A 10 59.84 13.08 -14.31
CA ARG A 10 58.70 12.20 -14.42
C ARG A 10 57.42 13.03 -14.19
N ALA A 11 56.72 13.37 -15.26
CA ALA A 11 55.34 13.86 -15.19
C ALA A 11 54.43 12.73 -14.75
N ALA A 12 53.88 12.83 -13.55
CA ALA A 12 52.83 11.95 -13.07
C ALA A 12 51.53 12.31 -13.79
N ALA A 13 51.14 11.48 -14.75
CA ALA A 13 49.83 11.59 -15.36
C ALA A 13 48.77 11.08 -14.38
N ALA A 14 48.05 11.99 -13.73
CA ALA A 14 46.88 11.70 -12.95
C ALA A 14 45.74 11.32 -13.91
N LEU A 15 45.45 10.03 -14.03
CA LEU A 15 44.27 9.52 -14.76
C LEU A 15 43.03 9.84 -13.93
N VAL A 16 42.34 10.91 -14.28
CA VAL A 16 40.99 11.17 -13.77
C VAL A 16 40.03 10.22 -14.51
N VAL A 17 39.68 9.12 -13.86
CA VAL A 17 38.60 8.25 -14.32
C VAL A 17 37.29 8.97 -14.03
N LEU A 18 36.78 9.68 -15.04
CA LEU A 18 35.43 10.24 -15.03
C LEU A 18 34.47 9.08 -15.24
N ALA A 19 33.94 8.54 -14.13
CA ALA A 19 32.85 7.58 -14.19
C ALA A 19 31.60 8.29 -14.74
N CYS A 20 31.41 8.24 -16.06
CA CYS A 20 30.13 8.54 -16.69
C CYS A 20 29.13 7.49 -16.18
N ALA A 21 28.36 7.85 -15.18
CA ALA A 21 27.09 7.19 -14.90
C ALA A 21 26.18 7.45 -16.12
N CYS A 22 26.24 6.56 -17.10
CA CYS A 22 25.22 6.48 -18.15
C CYS A 22 23.91 6.14 -17.44
N ALA A 23 23.13 7.16 -17.09
CA ALA A 23 21.70 6.99 -16.87
C ALA A 23 21.20 6.39 -18.20
N VAL A 24 20.86 5.09 -18.18
CA VAL A 24 20.10 4.47 -19.26
C VAL A 24 18.75 5.17 -19.23
N ALA A 25 18.64 6.28 -19.95
CA ALA A 25 17.34 6.83 -20.29
C ALA A 25 16.69 5.72 -21.14
N ASP A 26 15.77 4.97 -20.52
CA ASP A 26 14.84 4.16 -21.28
C ASP A 26 14.28 5.09 -22.36
N ALA A 27 14.64 4.82 -23.62
CA ALA A 27 14.08 5.51 -24.76
C ALA A 27 12.59 5.20 -24.76
N GLN A 28 11.80 6.01 -24.05
CA GLN A 28 10.35 5.90 -24.04
C GLN A 28 9.91 6.14 -25.48
N GLY A 29 9.54 5.05 -26.17
CA GLY A 29 8.97 5.13 -27.50
C GLY A 29 7.80 6.11 -27.53
N VAL A 30 7.46 6.63 -28.71
CA VAL A 30 6.38 7.61 -28.87
C VAL A 30 5.11 7.09 -28.18
N ARG A 31 4.63 7.79 -27.17
CA ARG A 31 3.42 7.44 -26.43
C ARG A 31 2.20 7.85 -27.25
N THR A 32 1.51 6.88 -27.85
CA THR A 32 0.28 7.12 -28.60
C THR A 32 -0.95 6.94 -27.71
N PRO A 33 -2.05 7.69 -27.96
CA PRO A 33 -3.31 7.49 -27.25
C PRO A 33 -3.84 6.07 -27.43
N ARG A 34 -4.22 5.42 -26.34
CA ARG A 34 -4.85 4.09 -26.37
C ARG A 34 -6.37 4.21 -26.35
N PRO A 35 -7.13 3.40 -27.13
CA PRO A 35 -8.58 3.38 -27.09
C PRO A 35 -9.17 3.06 -25.71
N SER A 36 -8.44 2.26 -24.91
CA SER A 36 -8.71 1.97 -23.50
C SER A 36 -7.61 2.57 -22.67
N GLN A 37 -7.88 3.71 -22.03
CA GLN A 37 -6.89 4.44 -21.25
C GLN A 37 -6.57 3.70 -19.95
N LYS A 38 -5.31 3.81 -19.51
CA LYS A 38 -4.85 3.24 -18.24
C LYS A 38 -5.28 4.12 -17.07
N ALA A 39 -5.75 3.49 -16.00
CA ALA A 39 -6.10 4.14 -14.74
C ALA A 39 -5.52 3.35 -13.57
N SER A 40 -5.42 4.00 -12.43
CA SER A 40 -5.08 3.37 -11.15
C SER A 40 -5.92 3.97 -10.04
N VAL A 41 -6.33 3.15 -9.10
CA VAL A 41 -6.96 3.57 -7.84
C VAL A 41 -6.18 2.96 -6.70
N THR A 42 -5.89 3.76 -5.68
CA THR A 42 -5.18 3.33 -4.47
C THR A 42 -5.96 3.77 -3.24
N GLN A 43 -6.05 2.88 -2.25
CA GLN A 43 -6.66 3.14 -0.95
C GLN A 43 -5.84 2.46 0.12
N THR A 44 -5.52 3.19 1.20
CA THR A 44 -4.97 2.60 2.42
C THR A 44 -6.13 2.08 3.28
N VAL A 45 -6.04 0.82 3.70
CA VAL A 45 -6.98 0.15 4.61
C VAL A 45 -6.20 -0.22 5.87
N GLY A 46 -6.50 0.42 6.98
CA GLY A 46 -5.63 0.35 8.17
C GLY A 46 -4.24 0.91 7.86
N VAL A 47 -3.24 0.04 7.76
CA VAL A 47 -1.84 0.37 7.40
C VAL A 47 -1.39 -0.35 6.13
N THR A 48 -2.33 -0.91 5.37
CA THR A 48 -2.11 -1.69 4.15
C THR A 48 -2.54 -0.90 2.93
N ASP A 49 -1.65 -0.75 1.95
CA ASP A 49 -1.99 -0.12 0.68
C ASP A 49 -2.53 -1.15 -0.30
N LEU A 50 -3.71 -0.86 -0.84
CA LEU A 50 -4.36 -1.59 -1.91
C LEU A 50 -4.33 -0.74 -3.17
N THR A 51 -3.74 -1.25 -4.25
CA THR A 51 -3.68 -0.56 -5.55
C THR A 51 -4.25 -1.45 -6.65
N ILE A 52 -5.14 -0.91 -7.47
CA ILE A 52 -5.67 -1.57 -8.66
C ILE A 52 -5.30 -0.73 -9.88
N THR A 53 -4.52 -1.32 -10.80
CA THR A 53 -4.13 -0.68 -12.07
C THR A 53 -4.77 -1.43 -13.23
N TYR A 54 -5.47 -0.72 -14.10
CA TYR A 54 -6.29 -1.33 -15.14
C TYR A 54 -6.42 -0.44 -16.38
N SER A 55 -6.82 -1.02 -17.50
CA SER A 55 -7.20 -0.27 -18.70
C SER A 55 -8.71 -0.23 -18.83
N ARG A 56 -9.27 0.92 -19.20
CA ARG A 56 -10.69 1.25 -19.20
C ARG A 56 -11.32 1.10 -20.59
N PRO A 57 -11.92 -0.02 -20.95
CA PRO A 57 -12.73 -0.11 -22.17
C PRO A 57 -14.04 0.69 -22.01
N GLY A 58 -14.48 1.32 -23.09
CA GLY A 58 -15.80 1.97 -23.17
C GLY A 58 -16.87 1.01 -23.67
N VAL A 59 -18.12 1.23 -23.30
CA VAL A 59 -19.28 0.48 -23.84
C VAL A 59 -19.43 0.75 -25.35
N LYS A 60 -19.41 2.00 -25.75
CA LYS A 60 -19.47 2.44 -27.16
C LYS A 60 -20.60 1.76 -27.93
N GLY A 61 -21.79 1.66 -27.33
CA GLY A 61 -22.96 1.05 -27.94
C GLY A 61 -22.90 -0.47 -28.13
N ARG A 62 -21.85 -1.15 -27.63
CA ARG A 62 -21.68 -2.60 -27.78
C ARG A 62 -22.40 -3.38 -26.68
N LYS A 63 -22.77 -4.62 -27.00
CA LYS A 63 -23.25 -5.56 -26.00
C LYS A 63 -22.07 -6.05 -25.17
N ILE A 64 -22.10 -5.79 -23.88
CA ILE A 64 -20.98 -6.13 -22.99
C ILE A 64 -21.07 -7.56 -22.51
N TRP A 65 -22.19 -7.92 -21.88
CA TRP A 65 -22.39 -9.18 -21.19
C TRP A 65 -23.35 -10.10 -21.97
N GLY A 66 -23.09 -11.39 -21.92
CA GLY A 66 -24.00 -12.36 -22.52
C GLY A 66 -23.42 -13.75 -22.70
N ASP A 67 -24.16 -14.61 -23.37
CA ASP A 67 -23.74 -15.98 -23.66
C ASP A 67 -22.54 -15.97 -24.65
N PRO A 68 -21.63 -16.95 -24.54
CA PRO A 68 -20.54 -17.09 -25.49
C PRO A 68 -21.04 -17.38 -26.90
N PRO A 69 -20.21 -17.11 -27.94
CA PRO A 69 -20.56 -17.52 -29.32
C PRO A 69 -20.82 -19.01 -29.42
N ALA A 70 -21.69 -19.40 -30.35
CA ALA A 70 -21.96 -20.81 -30.64
C ALA A 70 -20.64 -21.54 -31.01
N GLY A 71 -20.42 -22.71 -30.43
CA GLY A 71 -19.22 -23.50 -30.65
C GLY A 71 -18.01 -23.06 -29.82
N ALA A 72 -18.12 -22.04 -28.97
CA ALA A 72 -17.07 -21.71 -28.03
C ALA A 72 -16.84 -22.85 -27.02
N ALA A 73 -15.58 -23.08 -26.66
CA ALA A 73 -15.26 -24.07 -25.63
C ALA A 73 -15.95 -23.71 -24.30
N ALA A 74 -16.49 -24.74 -23.64
CA ALA A 74 -17.16 -24.57 -22.35
C ALA A 74 -16.13 -24.32 -21.21
N GLY A 75 -16.61 -23.79 -20.09
CA GLY A 75 -15.83 -23.64 -18.86
C GLY A 75 -14.98 -22.38 -18.81
N THR A 76 -13.77 -22.52 -18.26
CA THR A 76 -12.88 -21.40 -17.95
C THR A 76 -11.96 -20.97 -19.11
N ALA A 77 -12.17 -21.49 -20.34
CA ALA A 77 -11.40 -21.09 -21.50
C ALA A 77 -11.52 -19.56 -21.74
N THR A 78 -10.39 -18.92 -22.05
CA THR A 78 -10.38 -17.48 -22.36
C THR A 78 -10.92 -17.21 -23.76
N LEU A 79 -11.70 -16.13 -23.92
CA LEU A 79 -12.18 -15.60 -25.19
C LEU A 79 -11.77 -14.13 -25.40
N ASP A 80 -10.67 -13.74 -24.83
CA ASP A 80 -10.17 -12.34 -24.84
C ASP A 80 -9.68 -11.87 -26.23
N ASP A 81 -9.60 -12.76 -27.23
CA ASP A 81 -9.13 -12.37 -28.56
C ASP A 81 -10.19 -11.55 -29.31
N ALA A 82 -9.95 -10.23 -29.34
CA ALA A 82 -10.79 -9.30 -30.09
C ALA A 82 -10.74 -9.51 -31.61
N ARG A 83 -9.70 -10.18 -32.15
CA ARG A 83 -9.51 -10.36 -33.58
C ARG A 83 -10.40 -11.47 -34.15
N SER A 84 -10.72 -12.46 -33.34
CA SER A 84 -11.60 -13.57 -33.72
C SER A 84 -13.05 -13.33 -33.36
N ARG A 85 -13.40 -12.18 -32.80
CA ARG A 85 -14.76 -11.88 -32.36
C ARG A 85 -15.64 -11.51 -33.53
N ALA A 86 -16.74 -12.25 -33.73
CA ALA A 86 -17.73 -11.94 -34.73
C ALA A 86 -18.40 -10.57 -34.48
N GLU A 87 -18.85 -9.91 -35.56
CA GLU A 87 -19.60 -8.66 -35.43
C GLU A 87 -20.85 -8.87 -34.57
N GLY A 88 -21.11 -7.94 -33.64
CA GLY A 88 -22.26 -8.04 -32.72
C GLY A 88 -22.11 -9.02 -31.57
N ALA A 89 -21.01 -9.78 -31.51
CA ALA A 89 -20.75 -10.67 -30.37
C ALA A 89 -20.51 -9.87 -29.09
N VAL A 90 -20.86 -10.48 -27.95
CA VAL A 90 -20.64 -9.90 -26.63
C VAL A 90 -19.15 -9.68 -26.37
N ILE A 91 -18.84 -8.61 -25.66
CA ILE A 91 -17.45 -8.26 -25.33
C ILE A 91 -16.89 -9.20 -24.27
N VAL A 92 -17.70 -9.52 -23.26
CA VAL A 92 -17.35 -10.39 -22.12
C VAL A 92 -18.38 -11.50 -22.00
N PRO A 93 -18.09 -12.68 -22.55
CA PRO A 93 -19.02 -13.82 -22.51
C PRO A 93 -19.04 -14.47 -21.12
N TYR A 94 -20.20 -14.96 -20.73
CA TYR A 94 -20.38 -15.72 -19.50
C TYR A 94 -19.61 -17.06 -19.54
N GLY A 95 -19.09 -17.48 -18.36
CA GLY A 95 -18.37 -18.74 -18.20
C GLY A 95 -16.92 -18.72 -18.69
N HIS A 96 -16.41 -17.61 -19.21
CA HIS A 96 -15.05 -17.51 -19.76
C HIS A 96 -14.19 -16.53 -18.98
N VAL A 97 -12.89 -16.84 -18.91
CA VAL A 97 -11.92 -15.99 -18.22
C VAL A 97 -11.76 -14.66 -18.94
N TRP A 98 -11.90 -13.58 -18.21
CA TRP A 98 -11.69 -12.22 -18.65
C TRP A 98 -10.63 -11.52 -17.79
N ARG A 99 -9.69 -10.78 -18.42
CA ARG A 99 -8.65 -9.97 -17.75
C ARG A 99 -9.19 -8.81 -16.90
N THR A 100 -10.49 -8.69 -16.77
CA THR A 100 -11.24 -7.69 -15.99
C THR A 100 -10.85 -6.24 -16.32
N GLY A 101 -10.60 -6.02 -17.62
CA GLY A 101 -10.12 -4.76 -18.20
C GLY A 101 -9.92 -4.88 -19.71
N ALA A 102 -8.95 -4.15 -20.21
CA ALA A 102 -8.47 -4.18 -21.60
C ALA A 102 -6.93 -4.07 -21.63
N ASN A 103 -6.30 -4.41 -22.77
CA ASN A 103 -4.86 -4.43 -22.96
C ASN A 103 -4.17 -5.40 -21.97
N GLU A 104 -3.34 -4.89 -21.07
CA GLU A 104 -2.75 -5.67 -19.98
C GLU A 104 -3.86 -6.20 -19.04
N ALA A 105 -3.62 -7.34 -18.40
CA ALA A 105 -4.49 -7.82 -17.34
C ALA A 105 -4.53 -6.81 -16.19
N THR A 106 -5.68 -6.64 -15.56
CA THR A 106 -5.81 -5.76 -14.39
C THR A 106 -4.89 -6.25 -13.29
N LEU A 107 -4.09 -5.33 -12.72
CA LEU A 107 -3.15 -5.61 -11.65
C LEU A 107 -3.79 -5.23 -10.31
N PHE A 108 -3.79 -6.17 -9.38
CA PHE A 108 -4.18 -5.99 -7.99
C PHE A 108 -2.95 -6.16 -7.10
N LYS A 109 -2.60 -5.15 -6.33
CA LYS A 109 -1.44 -5.16 -5.44
C LYS A 109 -1.85 -4.81 -4.02
N VAL A 110 -1.37 -5.60 -3.06
CA VAL A 110 -1.51 -5.32 -1.62
C VAL A 110 -0.15 -5.42 -0.93
N THR A 111 0.10 -4.53 0.02
CA THR A 111 1.38 -4.46 0.74
C THR A 111 1.47 -5.45 1.90
N ASP A 112 0.35 -5.97 2.37
CA ASP A 112 0.26 -6.88 3.50
C ASP A 112 -0.78 -7.97 3.23
N ASP A 113 -0.78 -9.03 4.04
CA ASP A 113 -1.78 -10.10 3.97
C ASP A 113 -3.18 -9.57 4.26
N VAL A 114 -4.14 -9.95 3.42
CA VAL A 114 -5.54 -9.50 3.53
C VAL A 114 -6.51 -10.67 3.45
N LEU A 115 -7.76 -10.41 3.79
CA LEU A 115 -8.87 -11.30 3.46
C LEU A 115 -9.67 -10.73 2.29
N ILE A 116 -9.95 -11.54 1.30
CA ILE A 116 -10.86 -11.24 0.21
C ILE A 116 -12.15 -12.05 0.42
N ASN A 117 -13.27 -11.37 0.63
CA ASN A 117 -14.53 -12.02 1.02
C ASN A 117 -14.33 -13.07 2.13
N GLY A 118 -13.50 -12.74 3.14
CA GLY A 118 -13.18 -13.61 4.27
C GLY A 118 -12.11 -14.68 4.01
N GLN A 119 -11.58 -14.81 2.78
CA GLN A 119 -10.56 -15.81 2.43
C GLN A 119 -9.16 -15.19 2.33
N PRO A 120 -8.10 -15.84 2.84
CA PRO A 120 -6.78 -15.25 2.93
C PRO A 120 -6.11 -15.09 1.55
N LEU A 121 -5.50 -13.93 1.34
CA LEU A 121 -4.61 -13.60 0.23
C LEU A 121 -3.34 -12.97 0.80
N ALA A 122 -2.18 -13.54 0.46
CA ALA A 122 -0.89 -13.01 0.91
C ALA A 122 -0.60 -11.64 0.29
N ALA A 123 0.29 -10.88 0.92
CA ALA A 123 0.89 -9.68 0.34
C ALA A 123 1.50 -10.00 -1.02
N GLY A 124 1.35 -9.09 -1.99
CA GLY A 124 1.90 -9.33 -3.32
C GLY A 124 1.19 -8.58 -4.44
N SER A 125 1.56 -8.98 -5.65
CA SER A 125 1.03 -8.47 -6.91
C SER A 125 0.37 -9.62 -7.67
N TYR A 126 -0.83 -9.39 -8.19
CA TYR A 126 -1.65 -10.41 -8.84
C TYR A 126 -2.31 -9.85 -10.08
N SER A 127 -2.37 -10.61 -11.16
CA SER A 127 -3.32 -10.28 -12.21
C SER A 127 -4.74 -10.66 -11.75
N LEU A 128 -5.65 -9.70 -11.85
CA LEU A 128 -7.06 -9.87 -11.51
C LEU A 128 -7.83 -10.33 -12.75
N HIS A 129 -8.30 -11.56 -12.70
CA HIS A 129 -9.19 -12.13 -13.71
C HIS A 129 -10.57 -12.38 -13.12
N THR A 130 -11.58 -12.44 -13.97
CA THR A 130 -12.91 -12.87 -13.57
C THR A 130 -13.47 -13.87 -14.55
N ILE A 131 -14.37 -14.73 -14.05
CA ILE A 131 -15.27 -15.53 -14.86
C ILE A 131 -16.67 -15.00 -14.58
N PRO A 132 -17.23 -14.19 -15.49
CA PRO A 132 -18.57 -13.66 -15.36
C PRO A 132 -19.61 -14.76 -15.44
N GLY A 133 -20.68 -14.64 -14.66
CA GLY A 133 -21.87 -15.43 -14.75
C GLY A 133 -23.11 -14.54 -14.62
N ARG A 134 -24.30 -15.08 -14.87
CA ARG A 134 -25.56 -14.32 -14.76
C ARG A 134 -25.81 -13.91 -13.31
N ASP A 135 -25.67 -14.86 -12.38
CA ASP A 135 -26.04 -14.72 -10.97
C ASP A 135 -24.85 -14.67 -10.05
N GLU A 136 -23.71 -15.16 -10.50
CA GLU A 136 -22.49 -15.24 -9.71
C GLU A 136 -21.24 -15.14 -10.59
N TRP A 137 -20.29 -14.34 -10.15
CA TRP A 137 -18.96 -14.21 -10.75
C TRP A 137 -17.91 -14.93 -9.90
N THR A 138 -16.89 -15.46 -10.57
CA THR A 138 -15.65 -15.87 -9.89
C THR A 138 -14.60 -14.80 -10.09
N ILE A 139 -14.06 -14.26 -9.00
CA ILE A 139 -12.93 -13.32 -9.01
C ILE A 139 -11.66 -14.14 -8.72
N ILE A 140 -10.61 -13.95 -9.52
CA ILE A 140 -9.40 -14.74 -9.51
C ILE A 140 -8.20 -13.85 -9.34
N PHE A 141 -7.38 -14.11 -8.33
CA PHE A 141 -6.08 -13.50 -8.11
C PHE A 141 -5.01 -14.48 -8.59
N ASN A 142 -4.39 -14.18 -9.72
CA ASN A 142 -3.40 -15.06 -10.36
C ASN A 142 -1.99 -14.52 -10.13
N LYS A 143 -1.04 -15.41 -9.79
CA LYS A 143 0.35 -15.05 -9.47
C LYS A 143 1.16 -14.54 -10.66
N ASP A 144 0.68 -14.77 -11.89
CA ASP A 144 1.30 -14.25 -13.11
C ASP A 144 0.78 -12.84 -13.36
N ASP A 145 1.46 -11.81 -12.85
CA ASP A 145 0.99 -10.43 -12.82
C ASP A 145 1.40 -9.58 -14.05
N GLY A 146 2.19 -10.15 -14.98
CA GLY A 146 2.70 -9.48 -16.17
C GLY A 146 1.97 -9.79 -17.47
N GLN A 147 0.76 -10.36 -17.45
CA GLN A 147 0.08 -10.86 -18.63
C GLN A 147 -0.50 -9.75 -19.51
N TRP A 148 -0.43 -9.94 -20.83
CA TRP A 148 -1.25 -9.21 -21.78
C TRP A 148 -2.52 -10.01 -22.08
N GLY A 149 -3.69 -9.43 -21.78
CA GLY A 149 -4.95 -10.18 -21.93
C GLY A 149 -5.09 -11.32 -20.92
N SER A 150 -5.79 -12.37 -21.33
CA SER A 150 -5.87 -13.65 -20.63
C SER A 150 -5.35 -14.81 -21.51
N PHE A 151 -4.53 -14.50 -22.53
CA PHE A 151 -4.10 -15.49 -23.52
C PHE A 151 -3.19 -16.57 -22.92
N THR A 152 -2.39 -16.20 -21.92
CA THR A 152 -1.47 -17.09 -21.20
C THR A 152 -1.99 -17.43 -19.80
N TYR A 153 -3.28 -17.20 -19.56
CA TYR A 153 -3.89 -17.53 -18.27
C TYR A 153 -3.73 -19.03 -17.98
N ASP A 154 -3.10 -19.30 -16.84
CA ASP A 154 -2.95 -20.66 -16.31
C ASP A 154 -3.74 -20.76 -15.00
N GLU A 155 -4.75 -21.61 -14.98
CA GLU A 155 -5.58 -21.81 -13.80
C GLU A 155 -4.80 -22.40 -12.62
N LYS A 156 -3.67 -23.08 -12.85
CA LYS A 156 -2.81 -23.63 -11.79
C LYS A 156 -2.03 -22.56 -11.03
N LYS A 157 -1.95 -21.34 -11.57
CA LYS A 157 -1.23 -20.21 -10.97
C LYS A 157 -2.11 -19.31 -10.10
N TYR A 158 -3.38 -19.63 -9.87
CA TYR A 158 -4.18 -18.82 -8.96
C TYR A 158 -3.66 -18.87 -7.52
N ALA A 159 -3.66 -17.72 -6.84
CA ALA A 159 -3.43 -17.64 -5.41
C ALA A 159 -4.75 -17.78 -4.65
N LEU A 160 -5.83 -17.20 -5.20
CA LEU A 160 -7.14 -17.21 -4.60
C LEU A 160 -8.23 -17.11 -5.68
N ARG A 161 -9.36 -17.77 -5.43
CA ARG A 161 -10.62 -17.60 -6.15
C ARG A 161 -11.73 -17.35 -5.16
N VAL A 162 -12.52 -16.30 -5.37
CA VAL A 162 -13.68 -15.98 -4.53
C VAL A 162 -14.91 -15.76 -5.40
N LYS A 163 -16.08 -15.96 -4.80
CA LYS A 163 -17.37 -15.69 -5.43
C LYS A 163 -17.84 -14.28 -5.11
N ALA A 164 -18.50 -13.66 -6.09
CA ALA A 164 -19.12 -12.34 -5.94
C ALA A 164 -20.46 -12.32 -6.70
N LYS A 165 -21.47 -11.67 -6.13
CA LYS A 165 -22.76 -11.51 -6.78
C LYS A 165 -22.80 -10.21 -7.57
N PRO A 166 -23.06 -10.24 -8.89
CA PRO A 166 -23.26 -9.02 -9.65
C PRO A 166 -24.53 -8.31 -9.20
N GLN A 167 -24.51 -6.99 -9.25
CA GLN A 167 -25.60 -6.10 -8.88
C GLN A 167 -25.95 -5.22 -10.07
N ALA A 168 -27.20 -5.22 -10.49
CA ALA A 168 -27.68 -4.32 -11.52
C ALA A 168 -27.72 -2.88 -11.00
N THR A 169 -27.35 -1.92 -11.85
CA THR A 169 -27.43 -0.48 -11.56
C THR A 169 -28.40 0.21 -12.49
N THR A 170 -29.05 1.27 -12.02
CA THR A 170 -29.99 2.06 -12.83
C THR A 170 -29.28 2.90 -13.89
N ASP A 171 -28.12 3.43 -13.55
CA ASP A 171 -27.27 4.23 -14.43
C ASP A 171 -26.18 3.40 -15.10
N SER A 172 -25.84 3.77 -16.33
CA SER A 172 -24.82 3.08 -17.12
C SER A 172 -23.46 3.75 -16.94
N GLN A 173 -22.46 2.93 -16.61
CA GLN A 173 -21.07 3.32 -16.57
C GLN A 173 -20.40 3.10 -17.92
N GLU A 174 -20.19 4.16 -18.70
CA GLU A 174 -19.61 4.05 -20.06
C GLU A 174 -18.20 3.44 -20.06
N TRP A 175 -17.33 3.90 -19.19
CA TRP A 175 -15.94 3.42 -19.08
C TRP A 175 -15.78 2.51 -17.88
N LEU A 176 -15.24 1.30 -18.05
CA LEU A 176 -14.92 0.43 -16.93
C LEU A 176 -14.25 1.22 -15.82
N ALA A 177 -14.73 1.09 -14.60
CA ALA A 177 -14.20 1.76 -13.43
C ALA A 177 -14.04 0.78 -12.25
N TYR A 178 -13.01 1.01 -11.47
CA TYR A 178 -12.86 0.44 -10.14
C TYR A 178 -13.02 1.54 -9.11
N SER A 179 -13.71 1.24 -8.01
CA SER A 179 -13.65 2.04 -6.78
C SER A 179 -13.23 1.16 -5.61
N ILE A 180 -12.63 1.80 -4.60
CA ILE A 180 -12.28 1.16 -3.33
C ILE A 180 -12.89 2.06 -2.26
N ASP A 181 -14.02 1.62 -1.71
CA ASP A 181 -14.81 2.41 -0.78
C ASP A 181 -14.60 1.91 0.65
N PRO A 182 -14.12 2.74 1.59
CA PRO A 182 -13.95 2.35 2.98
C PRO A 182 -15.27 1.86 3.58
N VAL A 183 -15.22 0.75 4.31
CA VAL A 183 -16.35 0.18 5.06
C VAL A 183 -16.12 0.33 6.57
N SER A 184 -14.86 0.18 7.00
CA SER A 184 -14.41 0.38 8.37
C SER A 184 -12.93 0.77 8.36
N ASP A 185 -12.35 0.99 9.55
CA ASP A 185 -10.91 1.27 9.70
C ASP A 185 -10.00 0.11 9.21
N SER A 186 -10.54 -1.11 9.11
CA SER A 186 -9.81 -2.31 8.70
C SER A 186 -10.34 -2.95 7.43
N SER A 187 -11.34 -2.38 6.77
CA SER A 187 -11.96 -3.00 5.58
C SER A 187 -12.44 -2.00 4.54
N ALA A 188 -12.40 -2.43 3.28
CA ALA A 188 -12.92 -1.69 2.15
C ALA A 188 -13.70 -2.61 1.20
N ARG A 189 -14.58 -2.01 0.42
CA ARG A 189 -15.29 -2.67 -0.66
C ARG A 189 -14.70 -2.23 -1.99
N VAL A 190 -14.22 -3.19 -2.75
CA VAL A 190 -13.82 -2.98 -4.15
C VAL A 190 -15.05 -3.21 -5.03
N ASN A 191 -15.32 -2.29 -5.94
CA ASN A 191 -16.38 -2.43 -6.92
C ASN A 191 -15.78 -2.41 -8.33
N ILE A 192 -16.15 -3.40 -9.14
CA ILE A 192 -15.91 -3.44 -10.58
C ILE A 192 -17.20 -2.96 -11.24
N ARG A 193 -17.17 -1.78 -11.90
CA ARG A 193 -18.37 -1.16 -12.47
C ARG A 193 -18.21 -0.91 -13.96
N TRP A 194 -19.13 -1.48 -14.76
CA TRP A 194 -19.16 -1.26 -16.19
C TRP A 194 -20.56 -1.54 -16.75
N GLU A 195 -20.98 -0.71 -17.71
CA GLU A 195 -22.33 -0.72 -18.25
C GLU A 195 -23.34 -0.57 -17.07
N LYS A 196 -24.35 -1.42 -16.96
CA LYS A 196 -25.35 -1.40 -15.87
C LYS A 196 -25.07 -2.48 -14.81
N LEU A 197 -23.80 -2.75 -14.54
CA LEU A 197 -23.40 -3.80 -13.61
C LEU A 197 -22.32 -3.33 -12.66
N THR A 198 -22.46 -3.70 -11.39
CA THR A 198 -21.44 -3.59 -10.35
C THR A 198 -21.17 -4.96 -9.76
N VAL A 199 -19.91 -5.33 -9.63
CA VAL A 199 -19.48 -6.58 -8.98
C VAL A 199 -18.62 -6.24 -7.76
N PRO A 200 -19.17 -6.30 -6.55
CA PRO A 200 -18.45 -5.97 -5.32
C PRO A 200 -17.72 -7.17 -4.75
N PHE A 201 -16.56 -6.90 -4.11
CA PHE A 201 -15.92 -7.81 -3.18
C PHE A 201 -15.28 -7.03 -2.03
N THR A 202 -15.09 -7.68 -0.88
CA THR A 202 -14.49 -7.04 0.30
C THR A 202 -13.01 -7.35 0.40
N VAL A 203 -12.25 -6.36 0.90
CA VAL A 203 -10.85 -6.52 1.32
C VAL A 203 -10.80 -6.13 2.80
N GLU A 204 -10.24 -7.00 3.64
CA GLU A 204 -10.13 -6.78 5.08
C GLU A 204 -8.70 -7.04 5.55
N VAL A 205 -8.17 -6.15 6.37
CA VAL A 205 -6.89 -6.27 7.05
C VAL A 205 -7.15 -6.81 8.45
N LYS A 206 -6.63 -7.99 8.74
CA LYS A 206 -6.74 -8.58 10.07
C LYS A 206 -5.82 -7.86 11.05
N ASP A 207 -6.33 -7.66 12.27
CA ASP A 207 -5.55 -7.18 13.40
C ASP A 207 -4.63 -6.00 13.06
N VAL A 208 -5.23 -4.89 12.62
CA VAL A 208 -4.52 -3.64 12.30
C VAL A 208 -3.57 -3.20 13.42
N PRO A 209 -3.91 -3.32 14.72
CA PRO A 209 -2.97 -3.03 15.81
C PRO A 209 -1.72 -3.89 15.79
N ALA A 210 -1.83 -5.20 15.64
CA ALA A 210 -0.66 -6.08 15.58
C ALA A 210 0.22 -5.81 14.34
N LEU A 211 -0.41 -5.60 13.18
CA LEU A 211 0.30 -5.24 11.96
C LEU A 211 1.03 -3.89 12.09
N THR A 212 0.38 -2.89 12.69
CA THR A 212 0.99 -1.58 12.97
C THR A 212 2.21 -1.72 13.88
N LEU A 213 2.11 -2.54 14.93
CA LEU A 213 3.25 -2.81 15.81
C LEU A 213 4.39 -3.53 15.10
N ALA A 214 4.09 -4.49 14.20
CA ALA A 214 5.11 -5.17 13.42
C ALA A 214 5.88 -4.18 12.53
N LYS A 215 5.15 -3.31 11.80
CA LYS A 215 5.75 -2.24 10.98
C LYS A 215 6.52 -1.23 11.83
N ALA A 216 6.01 -0.87 13.01
CA ALA A 216 6.72 0.03 13.94
C ALA A 216 8.04 -0.58 14.43
N ARG A 217 8.07 -1.89 14.76
CA ARG A 217 9.31 -2.59 15.14
C ARG A 217 10.35 -2.55 14.01
N GLU A 218 9.92 -2.82 12.78
CA GLU A 218 10.79 -2.77 11.61
C GLU A 218 11.34 -1.34 11.38
N ALA A 219 10.46 -0.33 11.40
CA ALA A 219 10.84 1.07 11.25
C ALA A 219 11.83 1.52 12.34
N VAL A 220 11.59 1.17 13.62
CA VAL A 220 12.49 1.52 14.73
C VAL A 220 13.82 0.78 14.63
N SER A 221 13.83 -0.48 14.19
CA SER A 221 15.06 -1.26 14.03
C SER A 221 15.96 -0.74 12.90
N SER A 222 15.36 -0.16 11.87
CA SER A 222 16.05 0.42 10.70
C SER A 222 16.30 1.94 10.82
N ALA A 223 15.83 2.57 11.90
CA ALA A 223 15.98 3.99 12.14
C ALA A 223 17.46 4.39 12.29
N LYS A 224 17.82 5.56 11.78
CA LYS A 224 19.17 6.11 11.96
C LYS A 224 19.42 6.41 13.44
N PRO A 225 20.69 6.40 13.90
CA PRO A 225 21.04 6.66 15.31
C PRO A 225 20.57 8.02 15.86
N ASP A 226 20.39 9.01 14.99
CA ASP A 226 19.93 10.37 15.31
C ASP A 226 18.42 10.57 15.08
N ASP A 227 17.72 9.56 14.60
CA ASP A 227 16.27 9.61 14.41
C ASP A 227 15.52 9.39 15.73
N TRP A 228 15.16 10.48 16.38
CA TRP A 228 14.35 10.45 17.59
C TRP A 228 12.84 10.33 17.30
N ARG A 229 12.39 10.65 16.07
CA ARG A 229 10.97 10.73 15.72
C ARG A 229 10.32 9.35 15.55
N THR A 230 10.97 8.45 14.83
CA THR A 230 10.44 7.11 14.59
C THR A 230 10.16 6.33 15.87
N PRO A 231 11.10 6.18 16.83
CA PRO A 231 10.79 5.52 18.09
C PRO A 231 9.79 6.31 18.96
N LEU A 232 9.75 7.65 18.89
CA LEU A 232 8.74 8.44 19.58
C LEU A 232 7.33 8.12 19.08
N GLN A 233 7.14 8.09 17.76
CA GLN A 233 5.84 7.78 17.14
C GLN A 233 5.39 6.36 17.50
N ALA A 234 6.28 5.39 17.45
CA ALA A 234 6.01 4.01 17.82
C ALA A 234 5.60 3.87 19.30
N ALA A 235 6.32 4.53 20.22
CA ALA A 235 5.98 4.55 21.65
C ALA A 235 4.63 5.25 21.92
N ASN A 236 4.34 6.34 21.21
CA ASN A 236 3.09 7.05 21.32
C ASN A 236 1.90 6.19 20.85
N TYR A 237 2.07 5.43 19.76
CA TYR A 237 1.06 4.47 19.29
C TYR A 237 0.72 3.43 20.36
N ILE A 238 1.75 2.88 21.04
CA ILE A 238 1.54 1.94 22.15
C ILE A 238 0.72 2.57 23.27
N LEU A 239 1.06 3.78 23.71
CA LEU A 239 0.35 4.47 24.79
C LEU A 239 -1.10 4.75 24.42
N GLN A 240 -1.34 5.28 23.23
CA GLN A 240 -2.70 5.64 22.76
C GLN A 240 -3.62 4.43 22.63
N ASN A 241 -3.08 3.29 22.22
CA ASN A 241 -3.85 2.06 22.02
C ASN A 241 -3.79 1.10 23.23
N LYS A 242 -3.21 1.54 24.37
CA LYS A 242 -3.11 0.77 25.63
C LYS A 242 -2.48 -0.61 25.42
N LEU A 243 -1.42 -0.67 24.59
CA LEU A 243 -0.71 -1.89 24.27
C LEU A 243 0.41 -2.16 25.29
N ASP A 244 1.45 -2.91 24.92
CA ASP A 244 2.58 -3.24 25.80
C ASP A 244 3.40 -1.99 26.20
N LEU A 245 3.09 -1.41 27.37
CA LEU A 245 3.76 -0.23 27.91
C LEU A 245 5.26 -0.44 28.18
N ALA A 246 5.73 -1.69 28.35
CA ALA A 246 7.15 -1.98 28.52
C ALA A 246 7.90 -1.75 27.21
N GLN A 247 7.34 -2.23 26.10
CA GLN A 247 7.88 -1.92 24.75
C GLN A 247 7.80 -0.42 24.45
N GLY A 248 6.70 0.24 24.84
CA GLY A 248 6.54 1.70 24.68
C GLY A 248 7.62 2.48 25.43
N MET A 249 7.96 2.06 26.65
CA MET A 249 9.04 2.64 27.44
C MET A 249 10.39 2.49 26.75
N THR A 250 10.70 1.30 26.26
CA THR A 250 11.96 1.03 25.53
C THR A 250 12.12 1.98 24.32
N TRP A 251 11.07 2.19 23.54
CA TRP A 251 11.13 3.09 22.39
C TRP A 251 11.16 4.56 22.79
N ALA A 252 10.47 4.97 23.86
CA ALA A 252 10.60 6.33 24.39
C ALA A 252 12.03 6.62 24.84
N GLU A 253 12.71 5.67 25.50
CA GLU A 253 14.10 5.79 25.91
C GLU A 253 15.08 5.80 24.72
N GLN A 254 14.82 5.01 23.68
CA GLN A 254 15.58 5.07 22.43
C GLN A 254 15.47 6.46 21.77
N SER A 255 14.26 7.04 21.73
CA SER A 255 14.02 8.40 21.25
C SER A 255 14.82 9.44 22.04
N ILE A 256 14.80 9.34 23.38
CA ILE A 256 15.55 10.26 24.27
C ILE A 256 17.06 10.13 24.05
N LYS A 257 17.56 8.90 23.88
CA LYS A 257 18.98 8.64 23.59
C LYS A 257 19.45 9.25 22.28
N ALA A 258 18.58 9.24 21.24
CA ALA A 258 18.88 9.86 19.96
C ALA A 258 18.92 11.39 20.08
N GLN A 259 17.92 11.99 20.70
CA GLN A 259 17.87 13.44 20.97
C GLN A 259 16.84 13.72 22.07
N GLU A 260 17.30 14.07 23.27
CA GLU A 260 16.41 14.46 24.38
C GLU A 260 15.65 15.74 24.03
N ASN A 261 14.33 15.74 24.20
CA ASN A 261 13.48 16.89 23.97
C ASN A 261 12.16 16.80 24.76
N PHE A 262 11.38 17.90 24.75
CA PHE A 262 10.10 17.99 25.44
C PHE A 262 9.14 16.86 25.09
N ASN A 263 9.03 16.50 23.80
CA ASN A 263 8.04 15.53 23.34
C ASN A 263 8.33 14.12 23.87
N ASN A 264 9.58 13.66 23.80
CA ASN A 264 9.93 12.30 24.23
C ASN A 264 10.01 12.15 25.74
N LEU A 265 10.48 13.17 26.46
CA LEU A 265 10.40 13.18 27.94
C LEU A 265 8.94 13.24 28.41
N GLY A 266 8.09 14.05 27.77
CA GLY A 266 6.66 14.13 28.04
C GLY A 266 5.93 12.81 27.78
N LEU A 267 6.31 12.10 26.69
CA LEU A 267 5.76 10.77 26.41
C LEU A 267 6.21 9.74 27.47
N LYS A 268 7.50 9.72 27.82
CA LYS A 268 8.02 8.84 28.90
C LYS A 268 7.26 9.07 30.20
N ALA A 269 7.03 10.32 30.59
CA ALA A 269 6.25 10.63 31.77
C ALA A 269 4.82 10.09 31.71
N ARG A 270 4.14 10.20 30.57
CA ARG A 270 2.79 9.64 30.38
C ARG A 270 2.79 8.11 30.44
N ILE A 271 3.79 7.44 29.90
CA ILE A 271 3.93 5.98 30.00
C ILE A 271 4.15 5.57 31.46
N LEU A 272 5.00 6.26 32.22
CA LEU A 272 5.20 6.02 33.65
C LEU A 272 3.90 6.17 34.45
N ALA A 273 3.12 7.22 34.17
CA ALA A 273 1.81 7.43 34.79
C ALA A 273 0.84 6.29 34.44
N ALA A 274 0.82 5.84 33.19
CA ALA A 274 -0.01 4.70 32.77
C ALA A 274 0.42 3.37 33.41
N GLN A 275 1.68 3.22 33.80
CA GLN A 275 2.21 2.10 34.57
C GLN A 275 1.94 2.22 36.07
N GLY A 276 1.30 3.30 36.54
CA GLY A 276 1.08 3.56 37.97
C GLY A 276 2.26 4.12 38.74
N LYS A 277 3.37 4.44 38.04
CA LYS A 277 4.61 5.01 38.63
C LYS A 277 4.50 6.55 38.70
N THR A 278 3.54 7.03 39.52
CA THR A 278 3.16 8.46 39.54
C THR A 278 4.30 9.39 39.96
N ALA A 279 5.11 9.01 40.95
CA ALA A 279 6.24 9.81 41.42
C ALA A 279 7.30 10.01 40.30
N ASP A 280 7.66 8.93 39.59
CA ASP A 280 8.60 8.97 38.48
C ASP A 280 8.03 9.77 37.28
N ALA A 281 6.72 9.64 37.04
CA ALA A 281 6.02 10.40 36.03
C ALA A 281 6.09 11.92 36.27
N ILE A 282 5.89 12.34 37.52
CA ILE A 282 5.98 13.76 37.92
C ILE A 282 7.42 14.28 37.74
N THR A 283 8.42 13.54 38.23
CA THR A 283 9.82 13.92 38.11
C THR A 283 10.24 14.06 36.65
N THR A 284 9.92 13.05 35.82
CA THR A 284 10.23 13.05 34.39
C THR A 284 9.47 14.17 33.66
N GLY A 285 8.23 14.43 34.04
CA GLY A 285 7.41 15.47 33.47
C GLY A 285 7.88 16.89 33.81
N GLN A 286 8.43 17.11 35.02
CA GLN A 286 9.05 18.38 35.38
C GLN A 286 10.29 18.64 34.51
N LYS A 287 11.14 17.63 34.31
CA LYS A 287 12.27 17.70 33.38
C LYS A 287 11.82 18.01 31.95
N ALA A 288 10.73 17.39 31.50
CA ALA A 288 10.18 17.69 30.17
C ALA A 288 9.84 19.16 29.99
N LEU A 289 9.17 19.77 30.99
CA LEU A 289 8.83 21.21 30.96
C LEU A 289 10.07 22.10 30.98
N GLU A 290 11.08 21.77 31.79
CA GLU A 290 12.35 22.50 31.83
C GLU A 290 13.03 22.52 30.46
N VAL A 291 13.20 21.33 29.86
CA VAL A 291 13.78 21.19 28.50
C VAL A 291 12.93 21.92 27.46
N GLY A 292 11.62 21.80 27.55
CA GLY A 292 10.69 22.47 26.63
C GLY A 292 10.78 23.98 26.69
N ARG A 293 10.83 24.57 27.89
CA ARG A 293 11.00 26.03 28.06
C ARG A 293 12.36 26.50 27.56
N ALA A 294 13.43 25.77 27.88
CA ALA A 294 14.79 26.10 27.38
C ALA A 294 14.86 26.08 25.84
N ALA A 295 14.16 25.15 25.22
CA ALA A 295 14.07 25.01 23.76
C ALA A 295 12.99 25.92 23.11
N LYS A 296 12.31 26.77 23.88
CA LYS A 296 11.18 27.62 23.41
C LYS A 296 10.10 26.80 22.68
N ALA A 297 9.72 25.66 23.26
CA ALA A 297 8.62 24.84 22.73
C ALA A 297 7.29 25.63 22.74
N ASP A 298 6.33 25.13 21.99
CA ASP A 298 5.01 25.74 21.88
C ASP A 298 4.35 25.95 23.26
N GLU A 299 3.97 27.17 23.57
CA GLU A 299 3.45 27.58 24.89
C GLU A 299 2.14 26.84 25.23
N ARG A 300 1.28 26.55 24.24
CA ARG A 300 0.04 25.80 24.47
C ARG A 300 0.32 24.36 24.83
N ALA A 301 1.34 23.76 24.19
CA ALA A 301 1.75 22.39 24.52
C ALA A 301 2.36 22.32 25.92
N LEU A 302 3.19 23.31 26.32
CA LEU A 302 3.74 23.41 27.68
C LEU A 302 2.62 23.57 28.71
N ALA A 303 1.68 24.49 28.54
CA ALA A 303 0.55 24.71 29.45
C ALA A 303 -0.36 23.47 29.57
N ALA A 304 -0.65 22.79 28.46
CA ALA A 304 -1.43 21.56 28.48
C ALA A 304 -0.74 20.45 29.27
N PHE A 305 0.59 20.34 29.17
CA PHE A 305 1.35 19.34 29.91
C PHE A 305 1.49 19.70 31.38
N GLU A 306 1.62 20.99 31.74
CA GLU A 306 1.60 21.46 33.12
C GLU A 306 0.29 21.11 33.84
N LYS A 307 -0.86 21.25 33.15
CA LYS A 307 -2.15 20.81 33.66
C LYS A 307 -2.14 19.32 33.97
N THR A 308 -1.62 18.49 33.02
CA THR A 308 -1.51 17.05 33.22
C THR A 308 -0.66 16.71 34.45
N LEU A 309 0.47 17.39 34.64
CA LEU A 309 1.33 17.24 35.81
C LEU A 309 0.62 17.61 37.11
N SER A 310 -0.15 18.68 37.13
CA SER A 310 -0.93 19.11 38.29
C SER A 310 -1.99 18.07 38.67
N GLU A 311 -2.64 17.44 37.67
CA GLU A 311 -3.60 16.34 37.88
C GLU A 311 -2.93 15.12 38.50
N TRP A 312 -1.71 14.78 38.10
CA TRP A 312 -0.97 13.67 38.72
C TRP A 312 -0.55 13.97 40.15
N LYS A 313 -0.11 15.19 40.44
CA LYS A 313 0.23 15.62 41.82
C LYS A 313 -0.98 15.58 42.77
N ALA A 314 -2.16 15.94 42.26
CA ALA A 314 -3.40 15.92 43.07
C ALA A 314 -3.90 14.50 43.38
N LYS A 315 -3.38 13.48 42.71
CA LYS A 315 -3.75 12.07 42.93
C LYS A 315 -2.76 11.29 43.82
N GLN A 316 -1.67 11.93 44.28
CA GLN A 316 -0.74 11.40 45.24
C GLN A 316 -1.27 11.63 46.68
#